data_1d436232e18d02aa84792212b8c9cb31
#
_entry.id   1d436232e18d02aa84792212b8c9cb31
#
_cell.length_a   1.000
_cell.length_b   1.000
_cell.length_c   1.000
_cell.angle_alpha   90.00
_cell.angle_beta   90.00
_cell.angle_gamma   90.00
#
_symmetry.space_group_name_H-M   'P 1'
#
loop_
_entity.id
_entity.type
_entity.pdbx_description
1 polymer ?
#
loop_
_entity_poly.entity_id
_entity_poly.type
_entity_poly.pdbx_seq_one_letter_code
_entity_poly.pdbx_strand_id
1 'polypeptide(L)'
;GGAAQLPKGGASLIMDFEILAPIFVVVVIGGMGSILGAFLAALFISELNAFAILVWPESTLGLMFVVMAIVLIARPWGLFGKPEAAGQHGQVGPPDQPYRPLSRKSLLAFAGVLGLLLLLPVLVSEFSLVLVMDMVILSLFAASIHYLMGPGGLVSFGHAAFFGGGAYSVALLHEHFDTPMEIAFIMGPIGAGILALAIGWFCVRRSGVYLAMLTLAFAQVAWSISFQWGDVTS
;
A
#
# COMPACT_ATOMS: atom_id res chain seq x y z
N GLY A 1 -22.01 10.99 13.78
CA GLY A 1 -20.74 11.35 13.13
C GLY A 1 -20.96 12.16 11.87
N GLY A 2 -21.49 11.58 10.78
CA GLY A 2 -21.61 12.25 9.47
C GLY A 2 -22.40 13.55 9.48
N ALA A 3 -23.51 13.60 10.22
CA ALA A 3 -24.31 14.83 10.37
C ALA A 3 -23.51 16.02 10.96
N ALA A 4 -22.49 15.77 11.78
CA ALA A 4 -21.66 16.81 12.35
C ALA A 4 -20.61 17.37 11.36
N GLN A 5 -20.35 16.68 10.26
CA GLN A 5 -19.41 17.13 9.22
C GLN A 5 -20.10 17.94 8.10
N LEU A 6 -21.41 17.82 7.96
CA LEU A 6 -22.17 18.54 6.93
C LEU A 6 -21.90 20.06 6.88
N PRO A 7 -21.73 20.78 8.01
CA PRO A 7 -21.44 22.21 7.98
C PRO A 7 -20.05 22.55 7.42
N LYS A 8 -19.11 21.59 7.41
CA LYS A 8 -17.72 21.81 6.97
C LYS A 8 -17.47 21.52 5.50
N GLY A 9 -18.13 20.50 4.92
CA GLY A 9 -17.79 20.02 3.58
C GLY A 9 -18.98 19.64 2.70
N GLY A 10 -20.23 19.75 3.18
CA GLY A 10 -21.40 19.25 2.47
C GLY A 10 -21.48 17.72 2.45
N ALA A 11 -22.52 17.15 1.83
CA ALA A 11 -22.70 15.72 1.66
C ALA A 11 -22.06 15.26 0.35
N SER A 12 -21.12 14.32 0.43
CA SER A 12 -20.49 13.65 -0.72
C SER A 12 -20.83 12.17 -0.70
N LEU A 13 -20.99 11.56 -1.88
CA LEU A 13 -21.23 10.11 -2.02
C LEU A 13 -20.02 9.26 -1.59
N ILE A 14 -18.83 9.86 -1.51
CA ILE A 14 -17.58 9.18 -1.11
C ILE A 14 -17.13 9.53 0.31
N MET A 15 -17.95 10.28 1.06
CA MET A 15 -17.61 10.76 2.41
C MET A 15 -17.28 9.63 3.40
N ASP A 16 -17.91 8.48 3.25
CA ASP A 16 -17.65 7.27 4.04
C ASP A 16 -16.26 6.68 3.75
N PHE A 17 -15.81 6.72 2.50
CA PHE A 17 -14.45 6.31 2.13
C PHE A 17 -13.39 7.30 2.60
N GLU A 18 -13.65 8.60 2.48
CA GLU A 18 -12.71 9.64 2.92
C GLU A 18 -12.40 9.59 4.42
N ILE A 19 -13.38 9.21 5.24
CA ILE A 19 -13.20 9.14 6.69
C ILE A 19 -12.53 7.86 7.18
N LEU A 20 -12.49 6.79 6.36
CA LEU A 20 -11.91 5.50 6.75
C LEU A 20 -10.44 5.62 7.13
N ALA A 21 -9.65 6.30 6.30
CA ALA A 21 -8.21 6.44 6.55
C ALA A 21 -7.90 7.24 7.83
N PRO A 22 -8.51 8.41 8.09
CA PRO A 22 -8.33 9.13 9.35
C PRO A 22 -8.78 8.33 10.59
N ILE A 23 -9.93 7.65 10.53
CA ILE A 23 -10.38 6.80 11.65
C ILE A 23 -9.37 5.70 11.93
N PHE A 24 -8.89 5.04 10.90
CA PHE A 24 -7.90 3.97 11.04
C PHE A 24 -6.62 4.50 11.70
N VAL A 25 -6.11 5.64 11.25
CA VAL A 25 -4.93 6.30 11.84
C VAL A 25 -5.12 6.58 13.32
N VAL A 26 -6.26 7.16 13.70
CA VAL A 26 -6.58 7.52 15.10
C VAL A 26 -6.63 6.28 15.98
N VAL A 27 -7.30 5.21 15.53
CA VAL A 27 -7.42 3.95 16.28
C VAL A 27 -6.05 3.29 16.45
N VAL A 28 -5.22 3.31 15.42
CA VAL A 28 -3.88 2.73 15.45
C VAL A 28 -2.94 3.51 16.37
N ILE A 29 -2.92 4.84 16.27
CA ILE A 29 -2.09 5.70 17.13
C ILE A 29 -2.56 5.60 18.58
N GLY A 30 -3.87 5.63 18.82
CA GLY A 30 -4.45 5.51 20.15
C GLY A 30 -4.17 4.16 20.79
N GLY A 31 -4.05 3.13 19.97
CA GLY A 31 -3.86 1.73 20.37
C GLY A 31 -5.15 0.94 20.28
N MET A 32 -5.08 -0.19 19.56
CA MET A 32 -6.24 -1.08 19.36
C MET A 32 -6.83 -1.55 20.69
N GLY A 33 -8.16 -1.37 20.84
CA GLY A 33 -8.89 -1.73 22.04
C GLY A 33 -8.88 -0.67 23.15
N SER A 34 -8.26 0.49 22.95
CA SER A 34 -8.25 1.60 23.92
C SER A 34 -9.15 2.75 23.45
N ILE A 35 -10.37 2.85 23.99
CA ILE A 35 -11.30 3.95 23.65
C ILE A 35 -10.71 5.31 24.06
N LEU A 36 -10.13 5.39 25.26
CA LEU A 36 -9.49 6.62 25.74
C LEU A 36 -8.27 6.98 24.88
N GLY A 37 -7.49 5.98 24.46
CA GLY A 37 -6.37 6.18 23.57
C GLY A 37 -6.80 6.73 22.22
N ALA A 38 -7.84 6.18 21.61
CA ALA A 38 -8.39 6.66 20.35
C ALA A 38 -8.93 8.11 20.48
N PHE A 39 -9.60 8.44 21.58
CA PHE A 39 -10.07 9.81 21.82
C PHE A 39 -8.92 10.82 21.92
N LEU A 40 -7.89 10.51 22.72
CA LEU A 40 -6.71 11.38 22.85
C LEU A 40 -5.92 11.49 21.56
N ALA A 41 -5.78 10.40 20.82
CA ALA A 41 -5.16 10.41 19.50
C ALA A 41 -5.92 11.28 18.50
N ALA A 42 -7.27 11.22 18.51
CA ALA A 42 -8.10 12.06 17.66
C ALA A 42 -7.89 13.55 17.95
N LEU A 43 -7.87 13.95 19.22
CA LEU A 43 -7.58 15.32 19.62
C LEU A 43 -6.18 15.75 19.17
N PHE A 44 -5.18 14.93 19.46
CA PHE A 44 -3.79 15.24 19.09
C PHE A 44 -3.61 15.40 17.58
N ILE A 45 -4.16 14.49 16.78
CA ILE A 45 -4.07 14.55 15.31
C ILE A 45 -4.85 15.77 14.78
N SER A 46 -6.01 16.09 15.34
CA SER A 46 -6.80 17.25 14.91
C SER A 46 -6.05 18.55 15.17
N GLU A 47 -5.45 18.72 16.35
CA GLU A 47 -4.64 19.90 16.69
C GLU A 47 -3.39 19.98 15.79
N LEU A 48 -2.70 18.86 15.61
CA LEU A 48 -1.53 18.81 14.75
C LEU A 48 -1.87 19.20 13.31
N ASN A 49 -3.00 18.72 12.80
CA ASN A 49 -3.48 19.08 11.45
C ASN A 49 -3.85 20.55 11.35
N ALA A 50 -4.47 21.13 12.39
CA ALA A 50 -4.77 22.55 12.44
C ALA A 50 -3.50 23.42 12.39
N PHE A 51 -2.46 23.04 13.13
CA PHE A 51 -1.16 23.69 13.05
C PHE A 51 -0.49 23.53 11.69
N ALA A 52 -0.56 22.33 11.10
CA ALA A 52 0.03 22.08 9.79
C ALA A 52 -0.59 22.94 8.69
N ILE A 53 -1.90 23.16 8.72
CA ILE A 53 -2.59 24.07 7.78
C ILE A 53 -2.04 25.49 7.86
N LEU A 54 -1.65 25.95 9.05
CA LEU A 54 -1.13 27.29 9.25
C LEU A 54 0.33 27.47 8.82
N VAL A 55 1.16 26.42 9.01
CA VAL A 55 2.61 26.50 8.79
C VAL A 55 3.00 25.97 7.43
N TRP A 56 2.43 24.85 7.03
CA TRP A 56 2.75 24.15 5.78
C TRP A 56 1.53 23.38 5.27
N PRO A 57 0.61 24.05 4.56
CA PRO A 57 -0.67 23.47 4.12
C PRO A 57 -0.51 22.20 3.30
N GLU A 58 0.53 22.11 2.48
CA GLU A 58 0.82 20.99 1.61
C GLU A 58 1.12 19.71 2.39
N SER A 59 1.68 19.81 3.59
CA SER A 59 2.04 18.63 4.42
C SER A 59 0.84 17.93 5.06
N THR A 60 -0.34 18.54 5.07
CA THR A 60 -1.52 18.06 5.81
C THR A 60 -1.98 16.66 5.39
N LEU A 61 -1.88 16.34 4.09
CA LEU A 61 -2.30 15.03 3.55
C LEU A 61 -1.43 13.88 4.08
N GLY A 62 -0.13 14.11 4.22
CA GLY A 62 0.83 13.06 4.66
C GLY A 62 1.07 13.03 6.17
N LEU A 63 0.87 14.15 6.85
CA LEU A 63 1.29 14.36 8.25
C LEU A 63 0.73 13.29 9.20
N MET A 64 -0.57 12.98 9.10
CA MET A 64 -1.20 11.97 9.97
C MET A 64 -0.58 10.59 9.79
N PHE A 65 -0.17 10.23 8.58
CA PHE A 65 0.46 8.93 8.27
C PHE A 65 1.92 8.89 8.71
N VAL A 66 2.64 10.02 8.59
CA VAL A 66 4.00 10.16 9.16
C VAL A 66 3.97 9.97 10.66
N VAL A 67 3.04 10.62 11.36
CA VAL A 67 2.87 10.45 12.81
C VAL A 67 2.53 8.99 13.15
N MET A 68 1.62 8.36 12.39
CA MET A 68 1.29 6.95 12.56
C MET A 68 2.52 6.06 12.38
N ALA A 69 3.34 6.30 11.36
CA ALA A 69 4.57 5.54 11.13
C ALA A 69 5.55 5.69 12.30
N ILE A 70 5.78 6.92 12.77
CA ILE A 70 6.65 7.21 13.92
C ILE A 70 6.15 6.49 15.17
N VAL A 71 4.86 6.58 15.47
CA VAL A 71 4.26 5.92 16.63
C VAL A 71 4.41 4.41 16.55
N LEU A 72 4.12 3.79 15.40
CA LEU A 72 4.23 2.35 15.21
C LEU A 72 5.68 1.84 15.26
N ILE A 73 6.64 2.65 14.81
CA ILE A 73 8.06 2.31 14.95
C ILE A 73 8.48 2.34 16.42
N ALA A 74 8.06 3.37 17.17
CA ALA A 74 8.40 3.53 18.58
C ALA A 74 7.59 2.56 19.47
N ARG A 75 6.27 2.50 19.28
CA ARG A 75 5.33 1.67 20.04
C ARG A 75 4.35 0.94 19.11
N PRO A 76 4.63 -0.31 18.73
CA PRO A 76 3.83 -1.02 17.73
C PRO A 76 2.37 -1.24 18.14
N TRP A 77 2.06 -1.27 19.42
CA TRP A 77 0.68 -1.39 19.94
C TRP A 77 -0.04 -0.05 20.13
N GLY A 78 0.53 1.05 19.62
CA GLY A 78 0.00 2.40 19.82
C GLY A 78 0.35 3.00 21.19
N LEU A 79 -0.12 4.22 21.43
CA LEU A 79 0.26 4.96 22.66
C LEU A 79 -0.34 4.33 23.93
N PHE A 80 -1.59 3.84 23.85
CA PHE A 80 -2.36 3.30 24.98
C PHE A 80 -2.81 1.85 24.76
N GLY A 81 -2.32 1.20 23.72
CA GLY A 81 -2.60 -0.21 23.43
C GLY A 81 -1.86 -1.14 24.37
N LYS A 82 -2.35 -2.35 24.49
CA LYS A 82 -1.68 -3.44 25.24
C LYS A 82 -0.92 -4.32 24.26
N PRO A 83 0.30 -4.80 24.62
CA PRO A 83 0.96 -5.82 23.83
C PRO A 83 0.04 -7.03 23.68
N GLU A 84 -0.18 -7.49 22.46
CA GLU A 84 -0.85 -8.78 22.25
C GLU A 84 -0.02 -9.87 22.92
N ALA A 85 -0.67 -10.69 23.74
CA ALA A 85 -0.01 -11.83 24.36
C ALA A 85 0.61 -12.71 23.26
N ALA A 86 1.90 -12.99 23.38
CA ALA A 86 2.71 -13.72 22.39
C ALA A 86 2.19 -15.14 22.04
N GLY A 87 1.04 -15.54 22.56
CA GLY A 87 0.45 -16.87 22.42
C GLY A 87 -0.52 -17.06 21.25
N GLN A 88 -0.97 -16.00 20.58
CA GLN A 88 -1.97 -16.15 19.49
C GLN A 88 -1.33 -16.34 18.10
N HIS A 89 -0.04 -16.07 17.94
CA HIS A 89 0.67 -16.31 16.67
C HIS A 89 1.22 -17.75 16.57
N GLY A 90 0.99 -18.59 17.58
CA GLY A 90 1.48 -19.96 17.65
C GLY A 90 0.45 -21.03 17.28
N GLN A 91 -0.60 -20.72 16.53
CA GLN A 91 -1.26 -21.76 15.77
C GLN A 91 -0.30 -22.18 14.65
N VAL A 92 0.56 -23.14 15.00
CA VAL A 92 1.26 -23.95 14.02
C VAL A 92 0.17 -24.50 13.10
N GLY A 93 -0.01 -23.87 11.95
CA GLY A 93 -0.87 -24.40 10.90
C GLY A 93 -0.44 -25.86 10.63
N PRO A 94 -1.27 -26.68 10.02
CA PRO A 94 -0.87 -28.00 9.62
C PRO A 94 0.50 -27.91 8.91
N PRO A 95 1.43 -28.84 9.17
CA PRO A 95 2.79 -28.75 8.62
C PRO A 95 2.72 -28.48 7.13
N ASP A 96 3.48 -27.49 6.68
CA ASP A 96 3.50 -27.06 5.30
C ASP A 96 3.68 -28.28 4.39
N GLN A 97 2.68 -28.54 3.56
CA GLN A 97 2.80 -29.63 2.60
C GLN A 97 3.91 -29.25 1.62
N PRO A 98 4.86 -30.18 1.36
CA PRO A 98 5.95 -29.87 0.43
C PRO A 98 5.37 -29.44 -0.91
N TYR A 99 5.90 -28.35 -1.47
CA TYR A 99 5.46 -27.82 -2.77
C TYR A 99 5.53 -28.94 -3.81
N ARG A 100 4.38 -29.30 -4.35
CA ARG A 100 4.31 -30.29 -5.43
C ARG A 100 4.75 -29.62 -6.73
N PRO A 101 5.66 -30.21 -7.50
CA PRO A 101 6.02 -29.69 -8.82
C PRO A 101 4.76 -29.61 -9.70
N LEU A 102 4.67 -28.56 -10.52
CA LEU A 102 3.55 -28.41 -11.45
C LEU A 102 3.42 -29.66 -12.32
N SER A 103 2.20 -30.14 -12.46
CA SER A 103 1.94 -31.26 -13.37
C SER A 103 2.19 -30.82 -14.82
N ARG A 104 2.54 -31.78 -15.71
CA ARG A 104 2.72 -31.47 -17.14
C ARG A 104 1.47 -30.82 -17.75
N LYS A 105 0.27 -31.20 -17.28
CA LYS A 105 -0.99 -30.59 -17.73
C LYS A 105 -1.12 -29.11 -17.35
N SER A 106 -0.75 -28.74 -16.11
CA SER A 106 -0.78 -27.34 -15.68
C SER A 106 0.31 -26.50 -16.37
N LEU A 107 1.47 -27.08 -16.67
CA LEU A 107 2.51 -26.41 -17.45
C LEU A 107 2.05 -26.14 -18.89
N LEU A 108 1.42 -27.12 -19.54
CA LEU A 108 0.85 -26.97 -20.88
C LEU A 108 -0.30 -25.95 -20.91
N ALA A 109 -1.17 -25.97 -19.90
CA ALA A 109 -2.24 -24.97 -19.76
C ALA A 109 -1.66 -23.56 -19.61
N PHE A 110 -0.63 -23.38 -18.76
CA PHE A 110 0.06 -22.10 -18.60
C PHE A 110 0.74 -21.64 -19.90
N ALA A 111 1.44 -22.53 -20.59
CA ALA A 111 2.04 -22.23 -21.90
C ALA A 111 0.98 -21.87 -22.96
N GLY A 112 -0.20 -22.54 -22.94
CA GLY A 112 -1.32 -22.22 -23.80
C GLY A 112 -1.89 -20.81 -23.53
N VAL A 113 -2.05 -20.43 -22.25
CA VAL A 113 -2.49 -19.08 -21.87
C VAL A 113 -1.47 -18.04 -22.31
N LEU A 114 -0.17 -18.28 -22.10
CA LEU A 114 0.88 -17.37 -22.56
C LEU A 114 0.88 -17.23 -24.09
N GLY A 115 0.74 -18.34 -24.82
CA GLY A 115 0.64 -18.32 -26.29
C GLY A 115 -0.59 -17.54 -26.77
N LEU A 116 -1.74 -17.70 -26.10
CA LEU A 116 -2.93 -16.93 -26.39
C LEU A 116 -2.72 -15.42 -26.13
N LEU A 117 -2.11 -15.06 -25.01
CA LEU A 117 -1.80 -13.65 -24.68
C LEU A 117 -0.87 -13.01 -25.70
N LEU A 118 0.12 -13.74 -26.22
CA LEU A 118 1.03 -13.26 -27.26
C LEU A 118 0.35 -13.07 -28.62
N LEU A 119 -0.72 -13.82 -28.90
CA LEU A 119 -1.48 -13.70 -30.15
C LEU A 119 -2.57 -12.61 -30.08
N LEU A 120 -2.98 -12.20 -28.89
CA LEU A 120 -4.04 -11.20 -28.69
C LEU A 120 -3.82 -9.89 -29.46
N PRO A 121 -2.61 -9.28 -29.53
CA PRO A 121 -2.40 -8.05 -30.25
C PRO A 121 -2.75 -8.12 -31.75
N VAL A 122 -2.72 -9.32 -32.32
CA VAL A 122 -3.04 -9.54 -33.75
C VAL A 122 -4.54 -9.85 -33.98
N LEU A 123 -5.20 -10.38 -32.94
CA LEU A 123 -6.56 -10.93 -33.08
C LEU A 123 -7.65 -9.97 -32.60
N VAL A 124 -7.31 -8.97 -31.78
CA VAL A 124 -8.30 -8.17 -31.04
C VAL A 124 -8.16 -6.69 -31.40
N SER A 125 -9.26 -5.92 -31.27
CA SER A 125 -9.24 -4.48 -31.47
C SER A 125 -8.39 -3.77 -30.41
N GLU A 126 -7.87 -2.57 -30.70
CA GLU A 126 -7.05 -1.76 -29.79
C GLU A 126 -7.73 -1.55 -28.43
N PHE A 127 -9.04 -1.26 -28.42
CA PHE A 127 -9.80 -1.10 -27.18
C PHE A 127 -9.79 -2.38 -26.31
N SER A 128 -10.02 -3.53 -26.92
CA SER A 128 -10.01 -4.81 -26.20
C SER A 128 -8.60 -5.18 -25.73
N LEU A 129 -7.57 -4.77 -26.47
CA LEU A 129 -6.18 -4.97 -26.10
C LEU A 129 -5.84 -4.21 -24.81
N VAL A 130 -6.26 -2.95 -24.68
CA VAL A 130 -6.07 -2.15 -23.46
C VAL A 130 -6.73 -2.84 -22.26
N LEU A 131 -7.97 -3.31 -22.39
CA LEU A 131 -8.65 -4.03 -21.31
C LEU A 131 -7.91 -5.31 -20.89
N VAL A 132 -7.39 -6.07 -21.86
CA VAL A 132 -6.62 -7.28 -21.54
C VAL A 132 -5.30 -6.93 -20.87
N MET A 133 -4.63 -5.87 -21.30
CA MET A 133 -3.41 -5.39 -20.62
C MET A 133 -3.69 -5.04 -19.16
N ASP A 134 -4.75 -4.31 -18.87
CA ASP A 134 -5.15 -3.97 -17.49
C ASP A 134 -5.43 -5.24 -16.67
N MET A 135 -6.13 -6.22 -17.24
CA MET A 135 -6.40 -7.50 -16.58
C MET A 135 -5.10 -8.27 -16.27
N VAL A 136 -4.14 -8.29 -17.19
CA VAL A 136 -2.83 -8.95 -16.99
C VAL A 136 -2.03 -8.24 -15.91
N ILE A 137 -1.98 -6.91 -15.92
CA ILE A 137 -1.28 -6.11 -14.91
C ILE A 137 -1.89 -6.35 -13.52
N LEU A 138 -3.22 -6.30 -13.41
CA LEU A 138 -3.91 -6.56 -12.14
C LEU A 138 -3.73 -8.01 -11.67
N SER A 139 -3.68 -8.97 -12.59
CA SER A 139 -3.42 -10.38 -12.27
C SER A 139 -1.99 -10.57 -11.72
N LEU A 140 -1.01 -9.89 -12.31
CA LEU A 140 0.37 -9.91 -11.82
C LEU A 140 0.47 -9.27 -10.43
N PHE A 141 -0.21 -8.14 -10.22
CA PHE A 141 -0.30 -7.48 -8.92
C PHE A 141 -0.94 -8.41 -7.86
N ALA A 142 -2.06 -9.04 -8.19
CA ALA A 142 -2.73 -9.99 -7.29
C ALA A 142 -1.84 -11.21 -6.97
N ALA A 143 -1.14 -11.76 -7.97
CA ALA A 143 -0.20 -12.86 -7.77
C ALA A 143 0.97 -12.47 -6.84
N SER A 144 1.47 -11.26 -6.98
CA SER A 144 2.52 -10.69 -6.13
C SER A 144 2.07 -10.55 -4.66
N ILE A 145 0.85 -10.05 -4.42
CA ILE A 145 0.26 -9.99 -3.07
C ILE A 145 0.06 -11.40 -2.52
N HIS A 146 -0.47 -12.31 -3.34
CA HIS A 146 -0.69 -13.70 -2.92
C HIS A 146 0.62 -14.38 -2.50
N TYR A 147 1.70 -14.15 -3.24
CA TYR A 147 3.02 -14.68 -2.89
C TYR A 147 3.53 -14.11 -1.56
N LEU A 148 3.35 -12.82 -1.33
CA LEU A 148 3.75 -12.16 -0.09
C LEU A 148 2.94 -12.67 1.11
N MET A 149 1.62 -12.76 0.97
CA MET A 149 0.71 -13.15 2.06
C MET A 149 0.68 -14.66 2.29
N GLY A 150 0.75 -15.47 1.24
CA GLY A 150 0.72 -16.93 1.33
C GLY A 150 2.07 -17.47 1.82
N PRO A 151 3.03 -17.72 0.92
CA PRO A 151 4.32 -18.29 1.31
C PRO A 151 5.13 -17.40 2.24
N GLY A 152 5.04 -16.08 2.10
CA GLY A 152 5.76 -15.12 2.93
C GLY A 152 5.15 -14.91 4.32
N GLY A 153 3.86 -15.22 4.52
CA GLY A 153 3.15 -14.97 5.78
C GLY A 153 3.09 -13.49 6.19
N LEU A 154 3.39 -12.58 5.25
CA LEU A 154 3.49 -11.14 5.50
C LEU A 154 2.25 -10.42 4.96
N VAL A 155 1.36 -10.00 5.85
CA VAL A 155 0.20 -9.19 5.46
C VAL A 155 0.65 -7.76 5.20
N SER A 156 0.44 -7.28 3.96
CA SER A 156 0.80 -5.92 3.57
C SER A 156 -0.40 -5.19 2.97
N PHE A 157 -0.78 -4.05 3.57
CA PHE A 157 -1.77 -3.13 3.01
C PHE A 157 -1.13 -2.03 2.14
N GLY A 158 0.20 -1.96 2.16
CA GLY A 158 0.96 -0.97 1.40
C GLY A 158 1.51 -1.48 0.06
N HIS A 159 1.10 -2.64 -0.42
CA HIS A 159 1.67 -3.25 -1.62
C HIS A 159 1.49 -2.40 -2.88
N ALA A 160 0.40 -1.61 -2.94
CA ALA A 160 0.14 -0.66 -4.02
C ALA A 160 1.22 0.42 -4.15
N ALA A 161 1.90 0.81 -3.05
CA ALA A 161 2.98 1.78 -3.10
C ALA A 161 4.19 1.27 -3.90
N PHE A 162 4.50 -0.02 -3.83
CA PHE A 162 5.60 -0.61 -4.60
C PHE A 162 5.25 -0.70 -6.08
N PHE A 163 4.00 -1.02 -6.39
CA PHE A 163 3.47 -1.02 -7.75
C PHE A 163 3.52 0.39 -8.35
N GLY A 164 2.97 1.39 -7.64
CA GLY A 164 3.02 2.79 -8.04
C GLY A 164 4.44 3.32 -8.13
N GLY A 165 5.32 3.00 -7.17
CA GLY A 165 6.72 3.40 -7.18
C GLY A 165 7.49 2.88 -8.40
N GLY A 166 7.17 1.66 -8.85
CA GLY A 166 7.71 1.12 -10.12
C GLY A 166 7.24 1.93 -11.32
N ALA A 167 5.95 2.23 -11.41
CA ALA A 167 5.38 3.03 -12.50
C ALA A 167 5.96 4.45 -12.53
N TYR A 168 6.04 5.13 -11.38
CA TYR A 168 6.67 6.44 -11.27
C TYR A 168 8.15 6.41 -11.66
N SER A 169 8.89 5.37 -11.29
CA SER A 169 10.30 5.22 -11.68
C SER A 169 10.46 5.17 -13.20
N VAL A 170 9.58 4.48 -13.91
CA VAL A 170 9.58 4.42 -15.39
C VAL A 170 9.26 5.80 -15.97
N ALA A 171 8.19 6.45 -15.48
CA ALA A 171 7.75 7.74 -15.97
C ALA A 171 8.82 8.82 -15.78
N LEU A 172 9.39 8.93 -14.59
CA LEU A 172 10.44 9.91 -14.26
C LEU A 172 11.71 9.72 -15.09
N LEU A 173 12.13 8.48 -15.34
CA LEU A 173 13.29 8.19 -16.16
C LEU A 173 13.06 8.57 -17.63
N HIS A 174 11.85 8.31 -18.13
CA HIS A 174 11.50 8.66 -19.49
C HIS A 174 11.39 10.18 -19.68
N GLU A 175 10.72 10.88 -18.75
CA GLU A 175 10.41 12.30 -18.88
C GLU A 175 11.61 13.21 -18.59
N HIS A 176 12.37 12.92 -17.52
CA HIS A 176 13.48 13.81 -17.11
C HIS A 176 14.84 13.47 -17.74
N PHE A 177 15.02 12.23 -18.18
CA PHE A 177 16.31 11.76 -18.72
C PHE A 177 16.23 11.35 -20.20
N ASP A 178 15.08 11.58 -20.87
CA ASP A 178 14.84 11.15 -22.27
C ASP A 178 15.25 9.68 -22.52
N THR A 179 15.12 8.84 -21.49
CA THR A 179 15.55 7.44 -21.56
C THR A 179 14.61 6.67 -22.48
N PRO A 180 15.11 5.82 -23.40
CA PRO A 180 14.28 4.95 -24.21
C PRO A 180 13.35 4.12 -23.34
N MET A 181 12.07 3.97 -23.75
CA MET A 181 11.02 3.31 -22.96
C MET A 181 11.39 1.88 -22.54
N GLU A 182 12.15 1.17 -23.40
CA GLU A 182 12.62 -0.19 -23.13
C GLU A 182 13.54 -0.24 -21.90
N ILE A 183 14.46 0.74 -21.78
CA ILE A 183 15.39 0.84 -20.65
C ILE A 183 14.65 1.31 -19.41
N ALA A 184 13.78 2.32 -19.53
CA ALA A 184 12.96 2.81 -18.42
C ALA A 184 12.10 1.69 -17.83
N PHE A 185 11.49 0.86 -18.68
CA PHE A 185 10.68 -0.27 -18.26
C PHE A 185 11.47 -1.32 -17.44
N ILE A 186 12.72 -1.61 -17.84
CA ILE A 186 13.60 -2.51 -17.08
C ILE A 186 14.02 -1.89 -15.74
N MET A 187 14.12 -0.55 -15.66
CA MET A 187 14.48 0.16 -14.44
C MET A 187 13.31 0.25 -13.43
N GLY A 188 12.06 0.14 -13.88
CA GLY A 188 10.88 0.18 -13.01
C GLY A 188 10.94 -0.77 -11.82
N PRO A 189 11.20 -2.08 -12.02
CA PRO A 189 11.38 -3.03 -10.93
C PRO A 189 12.52 -2.69 -9.97
N ILE A 190 13.58 -2.05 -10.46
CA ILE A 190 14.72 -1.61 -9.65
C ILE A 190 14.29 -0.47 -8.73
N GLY A 191 13.57 0.53 -9.25
CA GLY A 191 13.01 1.63 -8.46
C GLY A 191 12.02 1.13 -7.40
N ALA A 192 11.10 0.26 -7.79
CA ALA A 192 10.20 -0.41 -6.84
C ALA A 192 10.96 -1.20 -5.77
N GLY A 193 12.04 -1.89 -6.15
CA GLY A 193 12.92 -2.64 -5.24
C GLY A 193 13.63 -1.75 -4.23
N ILE A 194 14.13 -0.60 -4.65
CA ILE A 194 14.76 0.39 -3.75
C ILE A 194 13.74 0.90 -2.73
N LEU A 195 12.53 1.27 -3.20
CA LEU A 195 11.45 1.70 -2.32
C LEU A 195 11.04 0.59 -1.35
N ALA A 196 10.95 -0.65 -1.84
CA ALA A 196 10.61 -1.81 -1.03
C ALA A 196 11.70 -2.11 0.03
N LEU A 197 12.98 -1.94 -0.30
CA LEU A 197 14.08 -2.09 0.67
C LEU A 197 14.01 -1.01 1.75
N ALA A 198 13.76 0.25 1.37
CA ALA A 198 13.65 1.35 2.31
C ALA A 198 12.49 1.14 3.29
N ILE A 199 11.30 0.85 2.79
CA ILE A 199 10.11 0.60 3.61
C ILE A 199 10.24 -0.73 4.37
N GLY A 200 10.69 -1.78 3.70
CA GLY A 200 10.84 -3.12 4.23
C GLY A 200 11.78 -3.18 5.43
N TRP A 201 12.86 -2.40 5.42
CA TRP A 201 13.79 -2.30 6.55
C TRP A 201 13.10 -1.98 7.88
N PHE A 202 12.09 -1.10 7.85
CA PHE A 202 11.30 -0.77 9.03
C PHE A 202 10.21 -1.79 9.31
N CYS A 203 9.56 -2.29 8.25
CA CYS A 203 8.37 -3.12 8.35
C CYS A 203 8.67 -4.56 8.78
N VAL A 204 9.74 -5.20 8.27
CA VAL A 204 10.06 -6.62 8.52
C VAL A 204 10.34 -6.93 9.99
N ARG A 205 10.65 -5.91 10.78
CA ARG A 205 10.84 -6.06 12.24
C ARG A 205 9.54 -6.23 13.01
N ARG A 206 8.41 -6.13 12.34
CA ARG A 206 7.06 -6.25 12.92
C ARG A 206 6.35 -7.42 12.26
N SER A 207 5.36 -7.98 12.94
CA SER A 207 4.60 -9.13 12.46
C SER A 207 3.09 -8.90 12.61
N GLY A 208 2.29 -9.69 11.90
CA GLY A 208 0.84 -9.69 12.00
C GLY A 208 0.23 -8.34 11.59
N VAL A 209 -0.76 -7.90 12.35
CA VAL A 209 -1.54 -6.68 12.06
C VAL A 209 -0.67 -5.42 12.09
N TYR A 210 0.34 -5.36 12.95
CA TYR A 210 1.25 -4.21 13.05
C TYR A 210 2.10 -4.01 11.79
N LEU A 211 2.52 -5.10 11.16
CA LEU A 211 3.19 -5.05 9.86
C LEU A 211 2.26 -4.45 8.79
N ALA A 212 1.01 -4.94 8.74
CA ALA A 212 0.02 -4.47 7.78
C ALA A 212 -0.26 -2.96 7.94
N MET A 213 -0.40 -2.49 9.18
CA MET A 213 -0.64 -1.08 9.49
C MET A 213 0.56 -0.20 9.13
N LEU A 214 1.77 -0.66 9.44
CA LEU A 214 2.99 0.09 9.14
C LEU A 214 3.22 0.19 7.63
N THR A 215 2.95 -0.87 6.88
CA THR A 215 3.03 -0.83 5.41
C THR A 215 1.99 0.11 4.81
N LEU A 216 0.78 0.19 5.37
CA LEU A 216 -0.23 1.17 4.97
C LEU A 216 0.23 2.60 5.25
N ALA A 217 0.82 2.86 6.44
CA ALA A 217 1.34 4.18 6.78
C ALA A 217 2.37 4.66 5.75
N PHE A 218 3.36 3.82 5.45
CA PHE A 218 4.38 4.17 4.46
C PHE A 218 3.81 4.31 3.04
N ALA A 219 2.82 3.51 2.67
CA ALA A 219 2.16 3.65 1.37
C ALA A 219 1.45 5.00 1.23
N GLN A 220 0.77 5.44 2.28
CA GLN A 220 0.09 6.74 2.29
C GLN A 220 1.08 7.91 2.32
N VAL A 221 2.20 7.77 3.01
CA VAL A 221 3.29 8.76 2.96
C VAL A 221 3.87 8.84 1.55
N ALA A 222 4.16 7.71 0.90
CA ALA A 222 4.66 7.68 -0.46
C ALA A 222 3.66 8.31 -1.45
N TRP A 223 2.36 7.98 -1.31
CA TRP A 223 1.30 8.60 -2.10
C TRP A 223 1.23 10.11 -1.89
N SER A 224 1.27 10.58 -0.64
CA SER A 224 1.24 12.01 -0.30
C SER A 224 2.42 12.77 -0.89
N ILE A 225 3.62 12.19 -0.84
CA ILE A 225 4.81 12.78 -1.45
C ILE A 225 4.64 12.86 -2.97
N SER A 226 4.23 11.77 -3.63
CA SER A 226 4.03 11.74 -5.08
C SER A 226 2.94 12.72 -5.53
N PHE A 227 1.86 12.87 -4.77
CA PHE A 227 0.76 13.77 -5.09
C PHE A 227 1.14 15.25 -4.93
N GLN A 228 1.98 15.58 -3.94
CA GLN A 228 2.35 16.96 -3.66
C GLN A 228 3.56 17.43 -4.46
N TRP A 229 4.32 16.53 -5.04
CA TRP A 229 5.53 16.86 -5.79
C TRP A 229 5.21 17.17 -7.27
N GLY A 230 4.32 18.14 -7.47
CA GLY A 230 3.81 18.50 -8.80
C GLY A 230 4.89 18.83 -9.83
N ASP A 231 6.01 19.45 -9.42
CA ASP A 231 7.13 19.78 -10.31
C ASP A 231 7.87 18.56 -10.88
N VAL A 232 7.69 17.38 -10.27
CA VAL A 232 8.38 16.15 -10.66
C VAL A 232 7.42 15.08 -11.18
N THR A 233 6.14 15.16 -10.78
CA THR A 233 5.13 14.12 -11.06
C THR A 233 3.99 14.60 -11.97
N SER A 234 4.00 15.88 -12.41
CA SER A 234 3.00 16.48 -13.32
C SER A 234 3.51 16.58 -14.75
#